data_2b9607b0f5034616b025f0c2250b61cd
#
_entry.id   2b9607b0f5034616b025f0c2250b61cd
#
_cell.length_a   1.000
_cell.length_b   1.000
_cell.length_c   1.000
_cell.angle_alpha   90.00
_cell.angle_beta   90.00
_cell.angle_gamma   90.00
#
_symmetry.space_group_name_H-M   'P 1'
#
loop_
_entity.id
_entity.type
_entity.pdbx_description
1 polymer ?
#
loop_
_entity_poly.entity_id
_entity_poly.type
_entity_poly.pdbx_seq_one_letter_code
_entity_poly.pdbx_strand_id
1 'polypeptide(L)'
;MSCSFDLAHYAEILEAAKAGGYRFTTFDGPPARGDLFLRHDIDLTLDAALTMAELEAELGARTTYLLMTESIFYNLASSEGVAAIARIRELGHAVGLHAVHPNVELDERFDPVVSWHNPRAEYISRTIPGAVNVYAEPYFEPSTYRSDSNQYWRFGCPHEELRGGGFPWLQILVHPEIWVYEGATMGLTMRAMLNAEKARRREQLAADDIDLD
;
A
#
# COMPACT_ATOMS: atom_id res chain seq x y z
N MET A 1 -12.90 -5.40 19.81
CA MET A 1 -13.65 -4.48 18.93
C MET A 1 -13.55 -5.03 17.51
N SER A 2 -14.61 -4.95 16.72
CA SER A 2 -14.51 -5.29 15.29
C SER A 2 -13.69 -4.20 14.62
N CYS A 3 -12.70 -4.57 13.83
CA CYS A 3 -11.92 -3.63 13.02
C CYS A 3 -12.83 -3.07 11.93
N SER A 4 -13.01 -1.75 11.86
CA SER A 4 -13.57 -1.08 10.70
C SER A 4 -12.45 -0.85 9.68
N PHE A 5 -12.76 -1.02 8.40
CA PHE A 5 -11.84 -0.67 7.33
C PHE A 5 -12.25 0.70 6.79
N ASP A 6 -11.74 1.74 7.46
CA ASP A 6 -11.93 3.15 7.11
C ASP A 6 -10.69 3.97 7.52
N LEU A 7 -10.56 5.17 6.98
CA LEU A 7 -9.41 6.05 7.22
C LEU A 7 -9.26 6.45 8.69
N ALA A 8 -10.37 6.57 9.43
CA ALA A 8 -10.32 6.94 10.85
C ALA A 8 -9.65 5.84 11.66
N HIS A 9 -10.07 4.59 11.47
CA HIS A 9 -9.45 3.46 12.14
C HIS A 9 -8.02 3.18 11.64
N TYR A 10 -7.74 3.44 10.36
CA TYR A 10 -6.37 3.39 9.85
C TYR A 10 -5.45 4.37 10.60
N ALA A 11 -5.89 5.60 10.78
CA ALA A 11 -5.14 6.59 11.57
C ALA A 11 -4.92 6.11 13.01
N GLU A 12 -5.92 5.47 13.66
CA GLU A 12 -5.76 4.88 15.00
C GLU A 12 -4.68 3.78 15.02
N ILE A 13 -4.57 2.96 13.97
CA ILE A 13 -3.50 1.93 13.85
C ILE A 13 -2.12 2.60 13.79
N LEU A 14 -1.96 3.69 13.01
CA LEU A 14 -0.69 4.43 12.93
C LEU A 14 -0.32 5.07 14.28
N GLU A 15 -1.28 5.70 14.95
CA GLU A 15 -1.07 6.28 16.27
C GLU A 15 -0.76 5.21 17.33
N ALA A 16 -1.39 4.04 17.27
CA ALA A 16 -1.08 2.91 18.13
C ALA A 16 0.36 2.41 17.93
N ALA A 17 0.83 2.35 16.68
CA ALA A 17 2.21 1.99 16.37
C ALA A 17 3.20 2.99 17.00
N LYS A 18 2.96 4.29 16.87
CA LYS A 18 3.78 5.35 17.48
C LYS A 18 3.79 5.24 19.00
N ALA A 19 2.60 5.04 19.60
CA ALA A 19 2.47 4.87 21.06
C ALA A 19 3.20 3.62 21.57
N GLY A 20 3.25 2.55 20.76
CA GLY A 20 4.01 1.33 21.06
C GLY A 20 5.52 1.44 20.83
N GLY A 21 6.00 2.61 20.39
CA GLY A 21 7.42 2.89 20.17
C GLY A 21 7.97 2.39 18.83
N TYR A 22 7.09 2.10 17.87
CA TYR A 22 7.52 1.73 16.52
C TYR A 22 7.96 2.96 15.73
N ARG A 23 8.95 2.74 14.87
CA ARG A 23 9.48 3.70 13.92
C ARG A 23 9.11 3.26 12.51
N PHE A 24 8.33 4.07 11.79
CA PHE A 24 8.05 3.84 10.37
C PHE A 24 9.33 3.95 9.56
N THR A 25 9.63 2.93 8.77
CA THR A 25 10.83 2.85 7.95
C THR A 25 10.53 2.21 6.61
N THR A 26 11.39 2.45 5.64
CA THR A 26 11.37 1.83 4.31
C THR A 26 12.38 0.69 4.24
N PHE A 27 12.39 -0.03 3.13
CA PHE A 27 13.23 -1.21 2.93
C PHE A 27 14.69 -0.86 2.58
N ASP A 28 15.25 0.18 3.22
CA ASP A 28 16.62 0.68 2.96
C ASP A 28 17.71 -0.12 3.68
N GLY A 29 17.35 -0.95 4.66
CA GLY A 29 18.26 -1.74 5.48
C GLY A 29 17.54 -2.85 6.23
N PRO A 30 18.27 -3.83 6.77
CA PRO A 30 17.66 -4.97 7.45
C PRO A 30 16.83 -4.53 8.66
N PRO A 31 15.77 -5.30 9.02
CA PRO A 31 14.92 -4.99 10.14
C PRO A 31 15.70 -4.85 11.45
N ALA A 32 15.44 -3.77 12.18
CA ALA A 32 15.95 -3.54 13.51
C ALA A 32 14.79 -3.50 14.53
N ARG A 33 15.14 -3.62 15.83
CA ARG A 33 14.13 -3.59 16.89
C ARG A 33 13.36 -2.26 16.86
N GLY A 34 12.02 -2.38 16.84
CA GLY A 34 11.09 -1.25 16.76
C GLY A 34 10.81 -0.74 15.35
N ASP A 35 11.32 -1.38 14.31
CA ASP A 35 10.97 -1.02 12.94
C ASP A 35 9.58 -1.48 12.55
N LEU A 36 8.86 -0.62 11.86
CA LEU A 36 7.60 -0.91 11.21
C LEU A 36 7.71 -0.59 9.71
N PHE A 37 7.74 -1.66 8.90
CA PHE A 37 7.69 -1.58 7.46
C PHE A 37 6.21 -1.59 7.04
N LEU A 38 5.67 -0.41 6.80
CA LEU A 38 4.32 -0.28 6.26
C LEU A 38 4.41 -0.12 4.76
N ARG A 39 3.77 -1.03 4.03
CA ARG A 39 3.75 -1.00 2.57
C ARG A 39 2.35 -1.09 2.02
N HIS A 40 2.18 -0.48 0.86
CA HIS A 40 0.95 -0.48 0.08
C HIS A 40 1.19 -1.19 -1.24
N ASP A 41 0.43 -2.25 -1.51
CA ASP A 41 0.38 -2.83 -2.84
C ASP A 41 -0.78 -2.15 -3.60
N ILE A 42 -0.45 -1.42 -4.67
CA ILE A 42 -1.41 -0.58 -5.40
C ILE A 42 -1.95 -1.38 -6.59
N ASP A 43 -3.02 -2.09 -6.33
CA ASP A 43 -3.64 -2.97 -7.33
C ASP A 43 -4.58 -2.22 -8.27
N LEU A 44 -5.37 -1.27 -7.73
CA LEU A 44 -6.58 -0.80 -8.42
C LEU A 44 -6.59 0.71 -8.69
N THR A 45 -6.18 1.58 -7.75
CA THR A 45 -6.39 3.03 -7.91
C THR A 45 -5.27 3.88 -7.32
N LEU A 46 -4.80 4.85 -8.10
CA LEU A 46 -3.82 5.84 -7.65
C LEU A 46 -4.44 6.86 -6.70
N ASP A 47 -5.73 7.17 -6.83
CA ASP A 47 -6.41 8.16 -5.96
C ASP A 47 -6.46 7.68 -4.51
N ALA A 48 -6.77 6.39 -4.29
CA ALA A 48 -6.73 5.83 -2.95
C ALA A 48 -5.32 5.82 -2.37
N ALA A 49 -4.31 5.51 -3.20
CA ALA A 49 -2.91 5.57 -2.79
C ALA A 49 -2.51 6.99 -2.35
N LEU A 50 -2.88 8.01 -3.11
CA LEU A 50 -2.62 9.41 -2.77
C LEU A 50 -3.33 9.85 -1.49
N THR A 51 -4.60 9.48 -1.32
CA THR A 51 -5.37 9.77 -0.11
C THR A 51 -4.67 9.22 1.15
N MET A 52 -4.18 7.99 1.09
CA MET A 52 -3.46 7.39 2.21
C MET A 52 -2.07 8.01 2.41
N ALA A 53 -1.36 8.32 1.32
CA ALA A 53 -0.05 8.95 1.41
C ALA A 53 -0.11 10.33 2.09
N GLU A 54 -1.15 11.11 1.81
CA GLU A 54 -1.38 12.41 2.45
C GLU A 54 -1.67 12.23 3.96
N LEU A 55 -2.56 11.33 4.33
CA LEU A 55 -2.86 11.02 5.73
C LEU A 55 -1.61 10.54 6.49
N GLU A 56 -0.83 9.67 5.91
CA GLU A 56 0.40 9.14 6.51
C GLU A 56 1.46 10.22 6.70
N ALA A 57 1.64 11.10 5.71
CA ALA A 57 2.56 12.24 5.81
C ALA A 57 2.13 13.20 6.91
N GLU A 58 0.82 13.51 7.03
CA GLU A 58 0.26 14.33 8.10
C GLU A 58 0.52 13.70 9.48
N LEU A 59 0.44 12.40 9.59
CA LEU A 59 0.74 11.64 10.80
C LEU A 59 2.23 11.36 11.00
N GLY A 60 3.12 11.81 10.09
CA GLY A 60 4.56 11.62 10.19
C GLY A 60 5.01 10.15 9.99
N ALA A 61 4.23 9.36 9.26
CA ALA A 61 4.57 8.00 8.88
C ALA A 61 5.25 7.98 7.51
N ARG A 62 6.48 7.45 7.44
CA ARG A 62 7.19 7.21 6.18
C ARG A 62 7.00 5.76 5.76
N THR A 63 6.43 5.52 4.59
CA THR A 63 5.96 4.20 4.12
C THR A 63 6.46 3.88 2.72
N THR A 64 6.09 2.72 2.16
CA THR A 64 6.49 2.31 0.82
C THR A 64 5.26 1.97 -0.03
N TYR A 65 5.11 2.65 -1.17
CA TYR A 65 4.06 2.43 -2.16
C TYR A 65 4.61 1.60 -3.32
N LEU A 66 4.02 0.45 -3.56
CA LEU A 66 4.45 -0.50 -4.59
C LEU A 66 3.43 -0.49 -5.73
N LEU A 67 3.85 0.03 -6.90
CA LEU A 67 2.97 0.27 -8.05
C LEU A 67 3.22 -0.72 -9.18
N MET A 68 2.18 -1.07 -9.92
CA MET A 68 2.25 -2.00 -11.06
C MET A 68 2.56 -1.25 -12.36
N THR A 69 3.52 -1.74 -13.14
CA THR A 69 3.75 -1.27 -14.51
C THR A 69 2.73 -1.81 -15.50
N GLU A 70 2.10 -2.93 -15.16
CA GLU A 70 1.17 -3.68 -16.01
C GLU A 70 -0.27 -3.68 -15.46
N SER A 71 -0.65 -2.61 -14.71
CA SER A 71 -2.03 -2.48 -14.24
C SER A 71 -3.00 -2.27 -15.39
N ILE A 72 -4.15 -2.93 -15.32
CA ILE A 72 -5.29 -2.68 -16.22
C ILE A 72 -6.19 -1.53 -15.73
N PHE A 73 -5.95 -1.03 -14.51
CA PHE A 73 -6.77 -0.02 -13.85
C PHE A 73 -6.18 1.39 -13.94
N TYR A 74 -4.85 1.51 -14.06
CA TYR A 74 -4.17 2.79 -14.17
C TYR A 74 -2.92 2.70 -15.06
N ASN A 75 -2.44 3.84 -15.54
CA ASN A 75 -1.27 3.90 -16.41
C ASN A 75 -0.22 4.84 -15.81
N LEU A 76 0.93 4.29 -15.38
CA LEU A 76 2.02 5.08 -14.79
C LEU A 76 2.75 5.99 -15.80
N ALA A 77 2.53 5.81 -17.11
CA ALA A 77 3.08 6.68 -18.16
C ALA A 77 2.15 7.87 -18.50
N SER A 78 0.92 7.87 -17.98
CA SER A 78 0.02 9.02 -18.11
C SER A 78 0.46 10.20 -17.25
N SER A 79 -0.05 11.40 -17.53
CA SER A 79 0.18 12.59 -16.68
C SER A 79 -0.26 12.34 -15.23
N GLU A 80 -1.37 11.66 -15.02
CA GLU A 80 -1.86 11.26 -13.69
C GLU A 80 -0.89 10.31 -12.99
N GLY A 81 -0.40 9.29 -13.69
CA GLY A 81 0.56 8.32 -13.14
C GLY A 81 1.90 8.95 -12.76
N VAL A 82 2.43 9.81 -13.63
CA VAL A 82 3.67 10.56 -13.35
C VAL A 82 3.49 11.50 -12.15
N ALA A 83 2.36 12.22 -12.10
CA ALA A 83 2.06 13.12 -10.98
C ALA A 83 1.87 12.37 -9.67
N ALA A 84 1.23 11.20 -9.69
CA ALA A 84 1.04 10.37 -8.49
C ALA A 84 2.38 9.89 -7.90
N ILE A 85 3.30 9.38 -8.74
CA ILE A 85 4.65 8.98 -8.30
C ILE A 85 5.38 10.18 -7.67
N ALA A 86 5.36 11.33 -8.35
CA ALA A 86 6.00 12.54 -7.86
C ALA A 86 5.42 12.97 -6.51
N ARG A 87 4.09 12.99 -6.38
CA ARG A 87 3.40 13.40 -5.15
C ARG A 87 3.70 12.48 -3.98
N ILE A 88 3.67 11.16 -4.17
CA ILE A 88 4.02 10.18 -3.13
C ILE A 88 5.45 10.44 -2.62
N ARG A 89 6.40 10.72 -3.51
CA ARG A 89 7.77 11.05 -3.12
C ARG A 89 7.92 12.39 -2.41
N GLU A 90 7.20 13.42 -2.87
CA GLU A 90 7.15 14.73 -2.21
C GLU A 90 6.66 14.62 -0.76
N LEU A 91 5.74 13.70 -0.50
CA LEU A 91 5.22 13.40 0.84
C LEU A 91 6.23 12.61 1.71
N GLY A 92 7.37 12.20 1.14
CA GLY A 92 8.46 11.52 1.85
C GLY A 92 8.40 9.99 1.82
N HIS A 93 7.49 9.41 1.07
CA HIS A 93 7.35 7.96 0.92
C HIS A 93 8.29 7.40 -0.15
N ALA A 94 8.63 6.10 -0.02
CA ALA A 94 9.33 5.36 -1.06
C ALA A 94 8.34 4.82 -2.10
N VAL A 95 8.80 4.69 -3.35
CA VAL A 95 8.00 4.14 -4.46
C VAL A 95 8.73 2.97 -5.08
N GLY A 96 8.19 1.76 -4.94
CA GLY A 96 8.76 0.53 -5.50
C GLY A 96 7.82 -0.15 -6.50
N LEU A 97 8.22 -1.34 -6.95
CA LEU A 97 7.51 -2.11 -7.96
C LEU A 97 6.61 -3.19 -7.34
N HIS A 98 5.34 -3.22 -7.73
CA HIS A 98 4.42 -4.34 -7.51
C HIS A 98 4.39 -5.21 -8.77
N ALA A 99 5.19 -6.29 -8.78
CA ALA A 99 5.43 -7.08 -9.98
C ALA A 99 4.38 -8.17 -10.20
N VAL A 100 3.90 -8.28 -11.43
CA VAL A 100 2.94 -9.32 -11.86
C VAL A 100 3.66 -10.61 -12.25
N HIS A 101 4.88 -10.49 -12.77
CA HIS A 101 5.68 -11.61 -13.29
C HIS A 101 7.00 -11.78 -12.57
N PRO A 102 7.55 -13.02 -12.48
CA PRO A 102 8.81 -13.27 -11.80
C PRO A 102 10.05 -12.76 -12.55
N ASN A 103 9.91 -12.39 -13.82
CA ASN A 103 10.97 -11.76 -14.59
C ASN A 103 10.87 -10.25 -14.40
N VAL A 104 11.56 -9.77 -13.37
CA VAL A 104 11.50 -8.36 -12.95
C VAL A 104 12.62 -7.59 -13.60
N GLU A 105 12.26 -6.51 -14.27
CA GLU A 105 13.17 -5.43 -14.65
C GLU A 105 12.77 -4.18 -13.85
N LEU A 106 13.73 -3.67 -13.04
CA LEU A 106 13.52 -2.41 -12.35
C LEU A 106 13.78 -1.26 -13.30
N ASP A 107 12.82 -0.39 -13.39
CA ASP A 107 12.95 0.85 -14.14
C ASP A 107 13.32 2.01 -13.19
N GLU A 108 13.93 3.06 -13.71
CA GLU A 108 14.45 4.21 -12.94
C GLU A 108 13.38 4.98 -12.14
N ARG A 109 12.11 4.72 -12.41
CA ARG A 109 10.99 5.31 -11.67
C ARG A 109 10.85 4.74 -10.27
N PHE A 110 11.45 3.58 -9.97
CA PHE A 110 11.28 2.86 -8.72
C PHE A 110 12.53 2.85 -7.86
N ASP A 111 12.33 2.96 -6.58
CA ASP A 111 13.32 2.54 -5.59
C ASP A 111 13.51 1.01 -5.71
N PRO A 112 14.69 0.47 -5.35
CA PRO A 112 14.99 -0.94 -5.59
C PRO A 112 14.26 -1.88 -4.60
N VAL A 113 12.94 -1.79 -4.56
CA VAL A 113 12.05 -2.59 -3.70
C VAL A 113 10.94 -3.20 -4.55
N VAL A 114 10.71 -4.50 -4.37
CA VAL A 114 9.74 -5.27 -5.14
C VAL A 114 8.84 -6.10 -4.24
N SER A 115 7.53 -6.06 -4.51
CA SER A 115 6.55 -7.05 -4.05
C SER A 115 5.95 -7.82 -5.24
N TRP A 116 5.24 -8.89 -4.94
CA TRP A 116 4.59 -9.72 -5.95
C TRP A 116 3.08 -9.61 -5.85
N HIS A 117 2.43 -9.31 -6.97
CA HIS A 117 0.99 -9.43 -7.09
C HIS A 117 0.59 -10.91 -7.14
N ASN A 118 -0.27 -11.35 -6.22
CA ASN A 118 -0.70 -12.76 -6.11
C ASN A 118 0.47 -13.75 -6.15
N PRO A 119 1.44 -13.68 -5.21
CA PRO A 119 2.67 -14.43 -5.28
C PRO A 119 2.44 -15.95 -5.26
N ARG A 120 3.24 -16.69 -6.07
CA ARG A 120 3.27 -18.14 -6.05
C ARG A 120 4.46 -18.65 -5.26
N ALA A 121 4.33 -19.84 -4.68
CA ALA A 121 5.37 -20.45 -3.85
C ALA A 121 6.73 -20.59 -4.53
N GLU A 122 6.73 -20.78 -5.86
CA GLU A 122 7.95 -20.96 -6.65
C GLU A 122 8.83 -19.71 -6.79
N TYR A 123 8.28 -18.51 -6.54
CA TYR A 123 9.07 -17.28 -6.67
C TYR A 123 8.87 -16.25 -5.56
N ILE A 124 7.98 -16.50 -4.59
CA ILE A 124 7.66 -15.53 -3.54
C ILE A 124 8.91 -15.00 -2.80
N SER A 125 9.86 -15.88 -2.49
CA SER A 125 11.11 -15.53 -1.79
C SER A 125 12.33 -15.41 -2.71
N ARG A 126 12.13 -15.30 -4.04
CA ARG A 126 13.22 -15.24 -5.01
C ARG A 126 14.09 -14.01 -4.78
N THR A 127 15.41 -14.20 -4.83
CA THR A 127 16.36 -13.08 -4.83
C THR A 127 16.26 -12.30 -6.14
N ILE A 128 16.23 -10.98 -6.03
CA ILE A 128 16.19 -10.05 -7.15
C ILE A 128 17.51 -9.28 -7.14
N PRO A 129 18.37 -9.41 -8.19
CA PRO A 129 19.61 -8.67 -8.24
C PRO A 129 19.39 -7.16 -8.18
N GLY A 130 20.05 -6.50 -7.22
CA GLY A 130 19.98 -5.05 -7.05
C GLY A 130 18.69 -4.54 -6.41
N ALA A 131 17.78 -5.42 -5.94
CA ALA A 131 16.55 -5.00 -5.28
C ALA A 131 16.22 -5.87 -4.05
N VAL A 132 15.44 -5.27 -3.14
CA VAL A 132 14.82 -5.95 -2.01
C VAL A 132 13.51 -6.58 -2.46
N ASN A 133 13.38 -7.91 -2.27
CA ASN A 133 12.10 -8.57 -2.32
C ASN A 133 11.49 -8.57 -0.92
N VAL A 134 10.37 -7.88 -0.74
CA VAL A 134 9.71 -7.72 0.57
C VAL A 134 9.16 -9.02 1.16
N TYR A 135 9.12 -10.10 0.39
CA TYR A 135 8.75 -11.44 0.82
C TYR A 135 9.95 -12.37 1.05
N ALA A 136 11.18 -11.87 0.94
CA ALA A 136 12.40 -12.62 1.24
C ALA A 136 12.98 -12.23 2.61
N GLU A 137 13.83 -13.11 3.16
CA GLU A 137 14.64 -12.74 4.33
C GLU A 137 15.52 -11.52 4.05
N PRO A 138 15.73 -10.64 5.03
CA PRO A 138 15.24 -10.70 6.42
C PRO A 138 13.88 -10.02 6.66
N TYR A 139 13.18 -9.58 5.63
CA TYR A 139 11.98 -8.72 5.75
C TYR A 139 10.68 -9.49 5.94
N PHE A 140 10.66 -10.81 5.70
CA PHE A 140 9.45 -11.61 5.79
C PHE A 140 9.60 -12.79 6.72
N GLU A 141 8.80 -12.76 7.79
CA GLU A 141 8.53 -13.89 8.67
C GLU A 141 7.03 -13.90 9.01
N PRO A 142 6.37 -15.07 9.05
CA PRO A 142 4.94 -15.14 9.37
C PRO A 142 4.57 -14.53 10.72
N SER A 143 5.47 -14.58 11.72
CA SER A 143 5.27 -14.00 13.05
C SER A 143 5.26 -12.48 13.07
N THR A 144 5.99 -11.84 12.16
CA THR A 144 6.15 -10.39 12.06
C THR A 144 5.50 -9.81 10.80
N TYR A 145 4.48 -10.48 10.27
CA TYR A 145 3.75 -10.05 9.09
C TYR A 145 2.25 -9.95 9.34
N ARG A 146 1.66 -8.85 8.91
CA ARG A 146 0.20 -8.62 8.90
C ARG A 146 -0.24 -8.14 7.54
N SER A 147 -1.46 -8.53 7.12
CA SER A 147 -2.03 -8.10 5.84
C SER A 147 -3.55 -7.99 5.96
N ASP A 148 -4.10 -6.97 5.30
CA ASP A 148 -5.53 -6.70 5.15
C ASP A 148 -6.15 -7.37 3.92
N SER A 149 -5.41 -8.25 3.25
CA SER A 149 -5.85 -8.91 2.00
C SER A 149 -7.29 -9.44 2.09
N ASN A 150 -8.10 -9.14 1.08
CA ASN A 150 -9.53 -9.43 1.03
C ASN A 150 -10.35 -8.75 2.15
N GLN A 151 -9.91 -7.60 2.64
CA GLN A 151 -10.57 -6.87 3.74
C GLN A 151 -10.69 -7.72 5.00
N TYR A 152 -9.63 -8.47 5.30
CA TYR A 152 -9.63 -9.38 6.43
C TYR A 152 -8.23 -9.50 7.06
N TRP A 153 -8.12 -9.24 8.36
CA TRP A 153 -6.92 -9.47 9.14
C TRP A 153 -6.87 -10.93 9.62
N ARG A 154 -6.01 -11.73 9.00
CA ARG A 154 -5.90 -13.17 9.31
C ARG A 154 -5.58 -13.46 10.78
N PHE A 155 -4.79 -12.59 11.43
CA PHE A 155 -4.37 -12.74 12.83
C PHE A 155 -5.03 -11.70 13.75
N GLY A 156 -6.13 -11.08 13.32
CA GLY A 156 -6.77 -9.96 14.00
C GLY A 156 -6.17 -8.61 13.64
N CYS A 157 -6.93 -7.54 13.95
CA CYS A 157 -6.47 -6.18 13.73
C CYS A 157 -5.19 -5.91 14.56
N PRO A 158 -4.12 -5.36 13.95
CA PRO A 158 -2.84 -5.17 14.65
C PRO A 158 -2.85 -4.02 15.69
N HIS A 159 -3.92 -3.25 15.78
CA HIS A 159 -4.03 -2.04 16.61
C HIS A 159 -3.58 -2.23 18.06
N GLU A 160 -4.14 -3.21 18.78
CA GLU A 160 -3.80 -3.44 20.19
C GLU A 160 -2.38 -4.06 20.35
N GLU A 161 -1.99 -4.94 19.42
CA GLU A 161 -0.65 -5.53 19.42
C GLU A 161 0.43 -4.46 19.19
N LEU A 162 0.18 -3.53 18.27
CA LEU A 162 1.07 -2.39 18.02
C LEU A 162 1.17 -1.48 19.23
N ARG A 163 0.04 -1.11 19.84
CA ARG A 163 0.02 -0.27 21.05
C ARG A 163 0.82 -0.86 22.20
N GLY A 164 0.82 -2.19 22.32
CA GLY A 164 1.56 -2.92 23.35
C GLY A 164 3.05 -3.11 23.05
N GLY A 165 3.54 -2.76 21.87
CA GLY A 165 4.94 -2.97 21.49
C GLY A 165 5.34 -4.44 21.41
N GLY A 166 4.40 -5.31 21.01
CA GLY A 166 4.54 -6.78 21.10
C GLY A 166 5.52 -7.41 20.11
N PHE A 167 5.89 -6.71 19.03
CA PHE A 167 6.78 -7.25 17.99
C PHE A 167 8.18 -6.67 18.09
N PRO A 168 9.23 -7.48 17.83
CA PRO A 168 10.59 -6.95 17.67
C PRO A 168 10.70 -5.98 16.50
N TRP A 169 10.04 -6.28 15.39
CA TRP A 169 9.77 -5.46 14.22
C TRP A 169 8.51 -6.02 13.54
N LEU A 170 7.90 -5.26 12.65
CA LEU A 170 6.68 -5.71 11.94
C LEU A 170 6.69 -5.22 10.49
N GLN A 171 6.21 -6.06 9.59
CA GLN A 171 5.82 -5.66 8.24
C GLN A 171 4.29 -5.70 8.13
N ILE A 172 3.68 -4.61 7.70
CA ILE A 172 2.24 -4.53 7.42
C ILE A 172 2.03 -4.24 5.94
N LEU A 173 1.25 -5.09 5.30
CA LEU A 173 0.72 -4.86 3.97
C LEU A 173 -0.70 -4.33 4.08
N VAL A 174 -0.98 -3.24 3.38
CA VAL A 174 -2.34 -2.71 3.19
C VAL A 174 -2.62 -2.43 1.71
N HIS A 175 -3.89 -2.48 1.35
CA HIS A 175 -4.40 -2.15 0.02
C HIS A 175 -5.28 -0.89 0.15
N PRO A 176 -4.86 0.26 -0.39
CA PRO A 176 -5.51 1.56 -0.15
C PRO A 176 -7.00 1.59 -0.42
N GLU A 177 -7.47 0.91 -1.43
CA GLU A 177 -8.90 0.87 -1.77
C GLU A 177 -9.77 0.31 -0.64
N ILE A 178 -9.24 -0.56 0.20
CA ILE A 178 -9.97 -1.16 1.32
C ILE A 178 -10.27 -0.12 2.41
N TRP A 179 -9.42 0.90 2.54
CA TRP A 179 -9.49 1.91 3.58
C TRP A 179 -10.17 3.22 3.14
N VAL A 180 -10.08 3.52 1.84
CA VAL A 180 -10.59 4.77 1.26
C VAL A 180 -12.05 4.65 0.83
N TYR A 181 -12.46 3.47 0.34
CA TYR A 181 -13.82 3.27 -0.13
C TYR A 181 -14.66 2.49 0.87
N GLU A 182 -15.83 3.03 1.22
CA GLU A 182 -16.70 2.41 2.22
C GLU A 182 -17.38 1.14 1.69
N GLY A 183 -17.32 0.08 2.49
CA GLY A 183 -18.03 -1.16 2.22
C GLY A 183 -17.87 -2.18 3.36
N ALA A 184 -18.97 -2.77 3.80
CA ALA A 184 -18.94 -3.80 4.85
C ALA A 184 -18.32 -5.14 4.38
N THR A 185 -18.07 -5.30 3.10
CA THR A 185 -17.42 -6.45 2.48
C THR A 185 -16.60 -6.00 1.29
N MET A 186 -15.58 -6.78 0.92
CA MET A 186 -14.73 -6.49 -0.24
C MET A 186 -15.54 -6.20 -1.51
N GLY A 187 -16.63 -6.94 -1.77
CA GLY A 187 -17.48 -6.70 -2.93
C GLY A 187 -18.22 -5.36 -2.90
N LEU A 188 -18.62 -4.88 -1.73
CA LEU A 188 -19.25 -3.57 -1.56
C LEU A 188 -18.20 -2.44 -1.70
N THR A 189 -17.04 -2.62 -1.10
CA THR A 189 -15.91 -1.69 -1.23
C THR A 189 -15.49 -1.53 -2.70
N MET A 190 -15.35 -2.63 -3.45
CA MET A 190 -15.04 -2.57 -4.88
C MET A 190 -16.14 -1.88 -5.69
N ARG A 191 -17.40 -2.07 -5.32
CA ARG A 191 -18.51 -1.36 -5.97
C ARG A 191 -18.47 0.15 -5.69
N ALA A 192 -18.16 0.55 -4.46
CA ALA A 192 -17.99 1.96 -4.10
C ALA A 192 -16.85 2.60 -4.89
N MET A 193 -15.70 1.92 -4.97
CA MET A 193 -14.57 2.35 -5.79
C MET A 193 -14.95 2.54 -7.26
N LEU A 194 -15.57 1.54 -7.89
CA LEU A 194 -15.97 1.63 -9.30
C LEU A 194 -16.97 2.75 -9.56
N ASN A 195 -17.86 3.03 -8.61
CA ASN A 195 -18.79 4.15 -8.73
C ASN A 195 -18.07 5.50 -8.63
N ALA A 196 -17.10 5.64 -7.71
CA ALA A 196 -16.27 6.84 -7.59
C ALA A 196 -15.43 7.08 -8.86
N GLU A 197 -14.78 6.03 -9.38
CA GLU A 197 -14.03 6.11 -10.65
C GLU A 197 -14.93 6.53 -11.82
N LYS A 198 -16.13 5.97 -11.92
CA LYS A 198 -17.10 6.36 -12.93
C LYS A 198 -17.49 7.84 -12.80
N ALA A 199 -17.75 8.32 -11.58
CA ALA A 199 -18.11 9.72 -11.34
C ALA A 199 -16.95 10.65 -11.76
N ARG A 200 -15.73 10.35 -11.34
CA ARG A 200 -14.52 11.10 -11.71
C ARG A 200 -14.33 11.19 -13.23
N ARG A 201 -14.51 10.07 -13.96
CA ARG A 201 -14.40 10.05 -15.42
C ARG A 201 -15.48 10.90 -16.08
N ARG A 202 -16.71 10.91 -15.54
CA ARG A 202 -17.77 11.79 -16.03
C ARG A 202 -17.42 13.27 -15.85
N GLU A 203 -16.89 13.65 -14.70
CA GLU A 203 -16.43 15.00 -14.40
C GLU A 203 -15.30 15.44 -15.35
N GLN A 204 -14.33 14.58 -15.63
CA GLN A 204 -13.27 14.85 -16.60
C GLN A 204 -13.83 15.11 -18.01
N LEU A 205 -14.76 14.26 -18.48
CA LEU A 205 -15.39 14.45 -19.77
C LEU A 205 -16.24 15.71 -19.85
N ALA A 206 -16.94 16.05 -18.77
CA ALA A 206 -17.68 17.31 -18.70
C ALA A 206 -16.76 18.55 -18.72
N ALA A 207 -15.57 18.45 -18.12
CA ALA A 207 -14.56 19.51 -18.20
C ALA A 207 -14.00 19.71 -19.62
N ASP A 208 -14.08 18.68 -20.46
CA ASP A 208 -13.71 18.71 -21.88
C ASP A 208 -14.94 19.04 -22.80
N ASP A 209 -16.02 19.60 -22.24
CA ASP A 209 -17.26 19.95 -22.94
C ASP A 209 -17.98 18.73 -23.58
N ILE A 210 -17.76 17.53 -23.06
CA ILE A 210 -18.45 16.31 -23.51
C ILE A 210 -19.70 16.07 -22.67
N ASP A 211 -20.88 16.24 -23.25
CA ASP A 211 -22.16 15.93 -22.63
C ASP A 211 -22.43 14.42 -22.71
N LEU A 212 -22.80 13.83 -21.57
CA LEU A 212 -23.08 12.38 -21.43
C LEU A 212 -24.55 12.05 -21.17
N ASP A 213 -25.45 13.05 -21.31
CA ASP A 213 -26.90 12.86 -21.14
C ASP A 213 -27.58 12.38 -22.43
#